data_c3369e8404eb4ab9dc0578bf2d23eb89
#
_entry.id   c3369e8404eb4ab9dc0578bf2d23eb89
#
_cell.length_a   1.000
_cell.length_b   1.000
_cell.length_c   1.000
_cell.angle_alpha   90.00
_cell.angle_beta   90.00
_cell.angle_gamma   90.00
#
_symmetry.space_group_name_H-M   'P 1'
#
loop_
_entity.id
_entity.type
_entity.pdbx_description
1 polymer ?
#
loop_
_entity_poly.entity_id
_entity_poly.type
_entity_poly.pdbx_seq_one_letter_code
_entity_poly.pdbx_strand_id
1 'polypeptide(L)'
;MSKTIEELSHSNGRVYVYFKTEAICCQFLIQAEQEGFTFGDGVKPTKRHTDSIIAVNKNRTLNYVGINGHIAYGSKTKYVGNQKLLRIDFEDYIG
;
A
#
# COMPACT_ATOMS: atom_id res chain seq x y z
N MET A 1 13.97 -15.50 1.88
CA MET A 1 12.73 -15.44 1.10
C MET A 1 12.28 -14.00 0.90
N SER A 2 11.91 -13.69 -0.31
CA SER A 2 11.38 -12.35 -0.59
C SER A 2 9.98 -12.20 -0.03
N LYS A 3 9.70 -11.07 0.58
CA LYS A 3 8.35 -10.74 1.02
C LYS A 3 7.56 -10.18 -0.16
N THR A 4 6.27 -10.46 -0.21
CA THR A 4 5.41 -10.07 -1.32
C THR A 4 4.33 -9.09 -0.88
N ILE A 5 3.83 -8.32 -1.83
CA ILE A 5 2.70 -7.43 -1.60
C ILE A 5 1.42 -8.26 -1.43
N GLU A 6 1.35 -9.41 -2.10
CA GLU A 6 0.23 -10.33 -1.93
C GLU A 6 0.07 -10.77 -0.48
N GLU A 7 1.17 -11.04 0.23
CA GLU A 7 1.10 -11.38 1.65
C GLU A 7 0.45 -10.26 2.47
N LEU A 8 0.78 -9.01 2.15
CA LEU A 8 0.14 -7.87 2.80
C LEU A 8 -1.35 -7.81 2.51
N SER A 9 -1.76 -8.14 1.28
CA SER A 9 -3.16 -8.10 0.89
C SER A 9 -4.02 -9.12 1.63
N HIS A 10 -3.41 -10.16 2.18
CA HIS A 10 -4.12 -11.19 2.97
C HIS A 10 -4.15 -10.86 4.47
N SER A 11 -3.55 -9.74 4.88
CA SER A 11 -3.55 -9.33 6.27
C SER A 11 -4.97 -9.01 6.74
N ASN A 12 -5.22 -9.26 8.03
CA ASN A 12 -6.55 -9.07 8.59
C ASN A 12 -6.72 -7.61 9.04
N GLY A 13 -7.11 -6.76 8.10
CA GLY A 13 -7.29 -5.34 8.37
C GLY A 13 -7.11 -4.49 7.11
N ARG A 14 -7.11 -3.18 7.32
CA ARG A 14 -6.89 -2.21 6.25
C ARG A 14 -5.39 -1.90 6.17
N VAL A 15 -4.75 -2.25 5.06
CA VAL A 15 -3.30 -2.13 4.91
C VAL A 15 -2.96 -0.83 4.19
N TYR A 16 -2.22 0.04 4.89
CA TYR A 16 -1.65 1.26 4.32
C TYR A 16 -0.13 1.10 4.28
N VAL A 17 0.46 1.27 3.10
CA VAL A 17 1.90 1.11 2.88
C VAL A 17 2.52 2.48 2.69
N TYR A 18 3.57 2.77 3.47
CA TYR A 18 4.28 4.04 3.44
C TYR A 18 5.63 3.88 2.75
N PHE A 19 6.01 4.88 1.97
CA PHE A 19 7.29 4.94 1.27
C PHE A 19 8.10 6.14 1.76
N LYS A 20 9.26 5.89 2.35
CA LYS A 20 10.12 6.96 2.84
C LYS A 20 10.67 7.83 1.73
N THR A 21 10.94 7.25 0.56
CA THR A 21 11.50 7.95 -0.58
C THR A 21 10.79 7.57 -1.86
N GLU A 22 10.98 8.38 -2.89
CA GLU A 22 10.42 8.10 -4.21
C GLU A 22 10.99 6.82 -4.82
N ALA A 23 12.27 6.52 -4.56
CA ALA A 23 12.89 5.28 -5.01
C ALA A 23 12.21 4.05 -4.42
N ILE A 24 11.86 4.10 -3.14
CA ILE A 24 11.15 3.00 -2.47
C ILE A 24 9.75 2.85 -3.05
N CYS A 25 9.07 3.97 -3.33
CA CYS A 25 7.77 3.95 -3.99
C CYS A 25 7.86 3.26 -5.36
N CYS A 26 8.88 3.59 -6.16
CA CYS A 26 9.08 2.96 -7.45
C CYS A 26 9.30 1.45 -7.32
N GLN A 27 10.09 1.02 -6.35
CA GLN A 27 10.28 -0.41 -6.09
C GLN A 27 8.95 -1.10 -5.79
N PHE A 28 8.11 -0.48 -4.97
CA PHE A 28 6.80 -1.02 -4.64
C PHE A 28 5.94 -1.17 -5.88
N LEU A 29 5.87 -0.12 -6.71
CA LEU A 29 5.02 -0.13 -7.90
C LEU A 29 5.47 -1.18 -8.91
N ILE A 30 6.78 -1.34 -9.10
CA ILE A 30 7.33 -2.36 -10.00
C ILE A 30 6.97 -3.75 -9.48
N GLN A 31 7.17 -3.99 -8.19
CA GLN A 31 6.85 -5.29 -7.61
C GLN A 31 5.34 -5.57 -7.66
N ALA A 32 4.50 -4.58 -7.37
CA ALA A 32 3.05 -4.74 -7.44
C ALA A 32 2.61 -5.13 -8.84
N GLU A 33 3.18 -4.50 -9.86
CA GLU A 33 2.85 -4.83 -11.24
C GLU A 33 3.28 -6.25 -11.59
N GLN A 34 4.46 -6.69 -11.13
CA GLN A 34 4.94 -8.05 -11.33
C GLN A 34 4.04 -9.08 -10.63
N GLU A 35 3.42 -8.70 -9.51
CA GLU A 35 2.52 -9.58 -8.77
C GLU A 35 1.09 -9.55 -9.29
N GLY A 36 0.82 -8.79 -10.34
CA GLY A 36 -0.51 -8.72 -10.95
C GLY A 36 -1.46 -7.72 -10.31
N PHE A 37 -0.95 -6.78 -9.53
CA PHE A 37 -1.78 -5.72 -8.96
C PHE A 37 -2.08 -4.65 -10.00
N THR A 38 -3.23 -3.98 -9.84
CA THR A 38 -3.59 -2.79 -10.62
C THR A 38 -4.23 -1.78 -9.68
N PHE A 39 -4.34 -0.53 -10.14
CA PHE A 39 -5.24 0.41 -9.47
C PHE A 39 -6.69 -0.04 -9.69
N GLY A 40 -7.60 0.48 -8.86
CA GLY A 40 -9.00 0.06 -8.91
C GLY A 40 -9.67 0.24 -10.27
N ASP A 41 -9.16 1.15 -11.11
CA ASP A 41 -9.65 1.40 -12.47
C ASP A 41 -8.92 0.57 -13.53
N GLY A 42 -8.06 -0.37 -13.14
CA GLY A 42 -7.34 -1.26 -14.04
C GLY A 42 -6.01 -0.72 -14.57
N VAL A 43 -5.61 0.48 -14.17
CA VAL A 43 -4.33 1.06 -14.61
C VAL A 43 -3.18 0.33 -13.92
N LYS A 44 -2.13 0.02 -14.67
CA LYS A 44 -0.95 -0.66 -14.11
C LYS A 44 -0.21 0.24 -13.11
N PRO A 45 0.35 -0.34 -12.03
CA PRO A 45 1.00 0.46 -10.98
C PRO A 45 2.07 1.41 -11.49
N THR A 46 2.93 0.98 -12.42
CA THR A 46 4.03 1.81 -12.90
C THR A 46 3.58 2.92 -13.86
N LYS A 47 2.31 2.92 -14.28
CA LYS A 47 1.77 3.93 -15.20
C LYS A 47 1.21 5.15 -14.49
N ARG A 48 1.24 5.16 -13.17
CA ARG A 48 0.63 6.23 -12.39
C ARG A 48 1.59 6.71 -11.29
N HIS A 49 1.69 8.02 -11.17
CA HIS A 49 2.47 8.62 -10.08
C HIS A 49 1.64 8.54 -8.79
N THR A 50 2.28 8.11 -7.69
CA THR A 50 1.58 7.92 -6.43
C THR A 50 2.14 8.82 -5.34
N ASP A 51 1.34 8.95 -4.29
CA ASP A 51 1.71 9.61 -3.06
C ASP A 51 2.60 8.70 -2.20
N SER A 52 3.01 9.21 -1.04
CA SER A 52 3.86 8.45 -0.11
C SER A 52 3.14 7.32 0.61
N ILE A 53 1.81 7.24 0.51
CA ILE A 53 1.02 6.19 1.15
C ILE A 53 0.02 5.63 0.14
N ILE A 54 -0.06 4.29 0.07
CA ILE A 54 -1.00 3.58 -0.79
C ILE A 54 -1.71 2.52 0.03
N ALA A 55 -3.01 2.35 -0.22
CA ALA A 55 -3.79 1.26 0.38
C ALA A 55 -3.70 0.02 -0.51
N VAL A 56 -3.48 -1.14 0.11
CA VAL A 56 -3.42 -2.44 -0.58
C VAL A 56 -4.70 -3.21 -0.28
N ASN A 57 -5.43 -3.59 -1.31
CA ASN A 57 -6.71 -4.29 -1.18
C ASN A 57 -6.55 -5.79 -1.42
N LYS A 58 -7.50 -6.57 -0.87
CA LYS A 58 -7.47 -8.04 -0.97
C LYS A 58 -7.72 -8.57 -2.37
N ASN A 59 -8.32 -7.76 -3.25
CA ASN A 59 -8.63 -8.15 -4.62
C ASN A 59 -7.53 -7.78 -5.62
N ARG A 60 -6.29 -7.62 -5.14
CA ARG A 60 -5.12 -7.24 -5.94
C ARG A 60 -5.26 -5.85 -6.57
N THR A 61 -5.90 -4.93 -5.86
CA THR A 61 -5.97 -3.54 -6.32
C THR A 61 -5.31 -2.61 -5.31
N LEU A 62 -4.92 -1.43 -5.80
CA LEU A 62 -4.29 -0.36 -5.02
C LEU A 62 -5.19 0.86 -5.06
N ASN A 63 -5.23 1.61 -3.96
CA ASN A 63 -6.01 2.84 -3.88
C ASN A 63 -5.21 3.96 -3.25
N TYR A 64 -5.47 5.19 -3.69
CA TYR A 64 -4.99 6.37 -2.98
C TYR A 64 -5.73 6.48 -1.65
N VAL A 65 -5.04 6.97 -0.62
CA VAL A 65 -5.66 7.12 0.69
C VAL A 65 -6.19 8.53 0.95
N GLY A 66 -5.73 9.52 0.18
CA GLY A 66 -6.16 10.91 0.33
C GLY A 66 -5.67 11.54 1.63
N ILE A 67 -6.12 12.78 1.86
CA ILE A 67 -5.71 13.54 3.06
C ILE A 67 -6.12 12.83 4.34
N ASN A 68 -7.34 12.31 4.41
CA ASN A 68 -7.81 11.61 5.59
C ASN A 68 -6.99 10.36 5.87
N GLY A 69 -6.56 9.65 4.83
CA GLY A 69 -5.70 8.48 4.98
C GLY A 69 -4.32 8.83 5.51
N HIS A 70 -3.74 9.95 5.04
CA HIS A 70 -2.46 10.43 5.57
C HIS A 70 -2.57 10.80 7.04
N ILE A 71 -3.65 11.47 7.44
CA ILE A 71 -3.90 11.83 8.82
C ILE A 71 -4.04 10.56 9.67
N ALA A 72 -4.80 9.59 9.21
CA ALA A 72 -4.98 8.33 9.93
C ALA A 72 -3.65 7.59 10.11
N TYR A 73 -2.81 7.55 9.07
CA TYR A 73 -1.52 6.88 9.16
C TYR A 73 -0.60 7.56 10.18
N GLY A 74 -0.57 8.91 10.18
CA GLY A 74 0.32 9.67 11.05
C GLY A 74 -0.18 9.87 12.47
N SER A 75 -1.40 9.48 12.78
CA SER A 75 -2.01 9.67 14.09
C SER A 75 -2.03 8.36 14.89
N LYS A 76 -2.73 8.36 16.02
CA LYS A 76 -2.92 7.15 16.83
C LYS A 76 -4.17 6.36 16.44
N THR A 77 -4.70 6.63 15.25
CA THR A 77 -5.88 5.93 14.73
C THR A 77 -5.63 4.42 14.65
N LYS A 78 -6.55 3.64 15.22
CA LYS A 78 -6.44 2.18 15.27
C LYS A 78 -7.31 1.48 14.24
N TYR A 79 -8.34 2.16 13.74
CA TYR A 79 -9.30 1.57 12.81
C TYR A 79 -9.63 2.54 11.68
N VAL A 80 -9.87 1.97 10.50
CA VAL A 80 -10.41 2.70 9.35
C VAL A 80 -11.72 2.00 9.00
N GLY A 81 -12.84 2.70 9.23
CA GLY A 81 -14.14 2.05 9.15
C GLY A 81 -14.22 0.95 10.21
N ASN A 82 -14.57 -0.26 9.80
CA ASN A 82 -14.66 -1.41 10.68
C ASN A 82 -13.41 -2.28 10.72
N GLN A 83 -12.33 -1.85 10.04
CA GLN A 83 -11.12 -2.65 9.91
C GLN A 83 -9.98 -2.03 10.70
N LYS A 84 -9.18 -2.88 11.32
CA LYS A 84 -7.97 -2.45 12.01
C LYS A 84 -6.99 -1.86 10.99
N LEU A 85 -6.41 -0.70 11.29
CA LEU A 85 -5.41 -0.07 10.43
C LEU A 85 -4.05 -0.73 10.65
N LEU A 86 -3.50 -1.27 9.59
CA LEU A 86 -2.16 -1.86 9.58
C LEU A 86 -1.23 -0.91 8.83
N ARG A 87 -0.22 -0.40 9.54
CA ARG A 87 0.76 0.53 9.00
C ARG A 87 2.01 -0.23 8.62
N ILE A 88 2.35 -0.19 7.33
CA ILE A 88 3.51 -0.90 6.78
C ILE A 88 4.48 0.12 6.21
N ASP A 89 5.70 0.16 6.75
CA ASP A 89 6.79 0.88 6.11
C ASP A 89 7.43 -0.09 5.12
N PHE A 90 7.35 0.20 3.83
CA PHE A 90 7.74 -0.76 2.81
C PHE A 90 9.23 -1.10 2.87
N GLU A 91 10.08 -0.13 3.20
CA GLU A 91 11.51 -0.38 3.35
C GLU A 91 11.78 -1.41 4.46
N ASP A 92 11.11 -1.26 5.60
CA ASP A 92 11.25 -2.20 6.71
C ASP A 92 10.66 -3.57 6.35
N TYR A 93 9.58 -3.58 5.60
CA TYR A 93 8.89 -4.81 5.23
C TYR A 93 9.76 -5.71 4.34
N ILE A 94 10.42 -5.13 3.35
CA ILE A 94 11.23 -5.91 2.39
C ILE A 94 12.68 -6.08 2.85
N GLY A 95 13.13 -5.23 3.75
CA GLY A 95 14.49 -5.25 4.27
C GLY A 95 14.68 -6.24 5.33
#